data_4a214d2398effe8511a90625bacdd3c5
#
_entry.id   4a214d2398effe8511a90625bacdd3c5
#
_cell.length_a   1.000
_cell.length_b   1.000
_cell.length_c   1.000
_cell.angle_alpha   90.00
_cell.angle_beta   90.00
_cell.angle_gamma   90.00
#
_symmetry.space_group_name_H-M   'P 1'
#
loop_
_entity.id
_entity.type
_entity.pdbx_description
1 polymer ?
#
loop_
_entity_poly.entity_id
_entity_poly.type
_entity_poly.pdbx_seq_one_letter_code
_entity_poly.pdbx_strand_id
1 'polypeptide(L)'
;MEQIKAAHSKVKSGADFPAYIKDIKKLGVTFYETFVTDGHTDYYGSGNYSITSPAKYESLVIGEISDTDLFKKGLKAHQEGKTDYLTFIGISARFGVEKWAVSIEQMTCTYYNKVGSEMLIEQIPQ
;
A
#
# COMPACT_ATOMS: atom_id res chain seq x y z
N MET A 1 -9.94 -14.78 0.79
CA MET A 1 -8.49 -14.41 0.82
C MET A 1 -7.73 -14.89 -0.40
N GLU A 2 -7.99 -16.07 -0.89
CA GLU A 2 -7.28 -16.58 -2.08
C GLU A 2 -7.49 -15.74 -3.33
N GLN A 3 -8.71 -15.22 -3.53
CA GLN A 3 -9.00 -14.35 -4.68
C GLN A 3 -8.23 -13.03 -4.59
N ILE A 4 -8.07 -12.48 -3.38
CA ILE A 4 -7.28 -11.27 -3.17
C ILE A 4 -5.80 -11.56 -3.44
N LYS A 5 -5.29 -12.70 -2.98
CA LYS A 5 -3.92 -13.14 -3.25
C LYS A 5 -3.70 -13.33 -4.75
N ALA A 6 -4.66 -13.93 -5.45
CA ALA A 6 -4.57 -14.11 -6.89
C ALA A 6 -4.51 -12.77 -7.62
N ALA A 7 -5.35 -11.80 -7.21
CA ALA A 7 -5.30 -10.46 -7.79
C ALA A 7 -3.94 -9.79 -7.52
N HIS A 8 -3.45 -9.88 -6.29
CA HIS A 8 -2.17 -9.29 -5.90
C HIS A 8 -0.98 -9.92 -6.65
N SER A 9 -1.04 -11.21 -6.95
CA SER A 9 0.03 -11.90 -7.66
C SER A 9 0.26 -11.36 -9.06
N LYS A 10 -0.72 -10.65 -9.64
CA LYS A 10 -0.60 -10.03 -10.96
C LYS A 10 0.10 -8.67 -10.91
N VAL A 11 0.28 -8.11 -9.71
CA VAL A 11 0.91 -6.80 -9.55
C VAL A 11 2.41 -6.97 -9.55
N LYS A 12 3.08 -6.47 -10.60
CA LYS A 12 4.53 -6.55 -10.76
C LYS A 12 5.22 -5.22 -10.55
N SER A 13 4.48 -4.13 -10.71
CA SER A 13 5.00 -2.77 -10.53
C SER A 13 3.86 -1.84 -10.14
N GLY A 14 4.19 -0.60 -9.80
CA GLY A 14 3.19 0.41 -9.51
C GLY A 14 2.21 0.68 -10.64
N ALA A 15 2.62 0.40 -11.90
CA ALA A 15 1.74 0.57 -13.06
C ALA A 15 0.56 -0.40 -13.06
N ASP A 16 0.68 -1.54 -12.37
CA ASP A 16 -0.40 -2.54 -12.27
C ASP A 16 -1.41 -2.24 -11.17
N PHE A 17 -1.14 -1.21 -10.36
CA PHE A 17 -1.94 -0.91 -9.19
C PHE A 17 -3.42 -0.59 -9.49
N PRO A 18 -3.75 0.26 -10.50
CA PRO A 18 -5.17 0.54 -10.80
C PRO A 18 -5.97 -0.70 -11.16
N ALA A 19 -5.37 -1.64 -11.90
CA ALA A 19 -6.04 -2.90 -12.26
C ALA A 19 -6.28 -3.76 -11.01
N TYR A 20 -5.30 -3.81 -10.10
CA TYR A 20 -5.44 -4.53 -8.83
C TYR A 20 -6.60 -3.95 -8.02
N ILE A 21 -6.73 -2.63 -7.92
CA ILE A 21 -7.83 -1.99 -7.20
C ILE A 21 -9.19 -2.38 -7.78
N LYS A 22 -9.31 -2.42 -9.10
CA LYS A 22 -10.55 -2.85 -9.76
C LYS A 22 -10.89 -4.29 -9.44
N ASP A 23 -9.87 -5.16 -9.41
CA ASP A 23 -10.07 -6.58 -9.12
C ASP A 23 -10.59 -6.79 -7.70
N ILE A 24 -9.97 -6.16 -6.68
CA ILE A 24 -10.40 -6.34 -5.30
C ILE A 24 -11.73 -5.65 -5.01
N LYS A 25 -12.06 -4.59 -5.74
CA LYS A 25 -13.39 -3.95 -5.65
C LYS A 25 -14.48 -4.93 -6.04
N LYS A 26 -14.25 -5.71 -7.09
CA LYS A 26 -15.20 -6.76 -7.50
C LYS A 26 -15.37 -7.84 -6.46
N LEU A 27 -14.37 -8.05 -5.61
CA LEU A 27 -14.42 -9.01 -4.51
C LEU A 27 -15.09 -8.47 -3.25
N GLY A 28 -15.55 -7.22 -3.27
CA GLY A 28 -16.27 -6.59 -2.17
C GLY A 28 -15.42 -5.77 -1.20
N VAL A 29 -14.14 -5.58 -1.50
CA VAL A 29 -13.26 -4.77 -0.65
C VAL A 29 -13.54 -3.29 -0.88
N THR A 30 -13.72 -2.53 0.21
CA THR A 30 -13.98 -1.09 0.15
C THR A 30 -12.82 -0.25 0.67
N PHE A 31 -11.95 -0.86 1.49
CA PHE A 31 -10.85 -0.16 2.15
C PHE A 31 -9.79 -1.17 2.57
N TYR A 32 -8.51 -0.79 2.53
CA TYR A 32 -7.47 -1.61 3.14
C TYR A 32 -6.31 -0.76 3.64
N GLU A 33 -5.54 -1.32 4.59
CA GLU A 33 -4.32 -0.71 5.11
C GLU A 33 -3.18 -1.71 4.98
N THR A 34 -2.06 -1.26 4.43
CA THR A 34 -0.83 -2.06 4.32
C THR A 34 0.22 -1.48 5.26
N PHE A 35 0.81 -2.35 6.08
CA PHE A 35 1.83 -1.96 7.06
C PHE A 35 3.21 -2.27 6.51
N VAL A 36 4.06 -1.24 6.45
CA VAL A 36 5.39 -1.33 5.83
C VAL A 36 6.31 -2.25 6.63
N THR A 37 6.13 -2.30 7.95
CA THR A 37 7.02 -3.05 8.82
C THR A 37 7.17 -4.53 8.46
N ASP A 38 6.08 -5.19 8.03
CA ASP A 38 6.11 -6.62 7.69
C ASP A 38 5.30 -6.97 6.44
N GLY A 39 4.63 -5.99 5.85
CA GLY A 39 3.85 -6.18 4.63
C GLY A 39 2.48 -6.80 4.84
N HIS A 40 2.03 -6.98 6.09
CA HIS A 40 0.67 -7.47 6.28
C HIS A 40 -0.34 -6.40 5.88
N THR A 41 -1.50 -6.85 5.43
CA THR A 41 -2.57 -5.95 4.98
C THR A 41 -3.88 -6.34 5.64
N ASP A 42 -4.60 -5.35 6.16
CA ASP A 42 -5.94 -5.52 6.69
C ASP A 42 -6.93 -5.04 5.64
N TYR A 43 -7.79 -5.94 5.17
CA TYR A 43 -8.83 -5.64 4.17
C TYR A 43 -10.19 -5.55 4.84
N TYR A 44 -10.98 -4.55 4.44
CA TYR A 44 -12.32 -4.32 4.97
C TYR A 44 -13.32 -4.23 3.82
N GLY A 45 -14.52 -4.74 4.04
CA GLY A 45 -15.59 -4.72 3.04
C GLY A 45 -16.95 -4.49 3.66
N SER A 46 -17.97 -4.56 2.82
CA SER A 46 -19.36 -4.38 3.24
C SER A 46 -19.80 -5.47 4.21
N GLY A 47 -20.74 -5.16 5.12
CA GLY A 47 -21.33 -6.15 6.01
C GLY A 47 -20.36 -6.65 7.08
N ASN A 48 -19.50 -5.78 7.60
CA ASN A 48 -18.50 -6.12 8.61
C ASN A 48 -17.45 -7.12 8.14
N TYR A 49 -17.28 -7.28 6.84
CA TYR A 49 -16.25 -8.14 6.29
C TYR A 49 -14.88 -7.58 6.62
N SER A 50 -14.02 -8.41 7.19
CA SER A 50 -12.62 -8.05 7.38
C SER A 50 -11.74 -9.28 7.27
N ILE A 51 -10.54 -9.09 6.71
CA ILE A 51 -9.59 -10.18 6.53
C ILE A 51 -8.19 -9.60 6.59
N THR A 52 -7.27 -10.33 7.22
CA THR A 52 -5.87 -9.91 7.33
C THR A 52 -4.99 -10.88 6.58
N SER A 53 -4.14 -10.35 5.69
CA SER A 53 -3.11 -11.16 5.05
C SER A 53 -1.92 -11.29 5.98
N PRO A 54 -1.18 -12.42 5.95
CA PRO A 54 -0.01 -12.58 6.80
C PRO A 54 1.15 -11.67 6.38
N ALA A 55 2.14 -11.54 7.27
CA ALA A 55 3.38 -10.84 6.96
C ALA A 55 4.04 -11.44 5.71
N LYS A 56 4.64 -10.59 4.88
CA LYS A 56 5.23 -11.00 3.61
C LYS A 56 6.75 -11.03 3.63
N TYR A 57 7.36 -10.48 4.67
CA TYR A 57 8.82 -10.40 4.83
C TYR A 57 9.14 -10.17 6.30
N GLU A 58 10.43 -10.27 6.66
CA GLU A 58 10.86 -10.01 8.03
C GLU A 58 10.65 -8.54 8.39
N SER A 59 10.36 -8.27 9.66
CA SER A 59 10.05 -6.93 10.13
C SER A 59 11.16 -5.94 9.81
N LEU A 60 10.76 -4.79 9.29
CA LEU A 60 11.64 -3.68 8.97
C LEU A 60 11.49 -2.59 10.03
N VAL A 61 12.58 -1.89 10.30
CA VAL A 61 12.57 -0.73 11.20
C VAL A 61 12.10 0.48 10.39
N ILE A 62 11.06 1.14 10.89
CA ILE A 62 10.56 2.36 10.26
C ILE A 62 11.37 3.55 10.78
N GLY A 63 11.83 4.41 9.86
CA GLY A 63 12.64 5.58 10.21
C GLY A 63 11.89 6.54 11.13
N GLU A 64 12.61 7.11 12.09
CA GLU A 64 12.04 8.08 13.02
C GLU A 64 11.74 9.43 12.35
N ILE A 65 12.50 9.77 11.31
CA ILE A 65 12.35 11.03 10.60
C ILE A 65 11.60 10.79 9.31
N SER A 66 10.48 11.50 9.15
CA SER A 66 9.69 11.44 7.92
C SER A 66 10.28 12.39 6.88
N ASP A 67 10.61 11.85 5.71
CA ASP A 67 11.08 12.67 4.59
C ASP A 67 10.13 12.51 3.42
N THR A 68 9.10 13.35 3.38
CA THR A 68 8.05 13.28 2.38
C THR A 68 8.59 13.51 0.97
N ASP A 69 9.53 14.43 0.80
CA ASP A 69 10.06 14.76 -0.54
C ASP A 69 10.84 13.58 -1.14
N LEU A 70 11.71 12.96 -0.36
CA LEU A 70 12.45 11.78 -0.83
C LEU A 70 11.53 10.58 -1.02
N PHE A 71 10.51 10.43 -0.16
CA PHE A 71 9.53 9.39 -0.34
C PHE A 71 8.77 9.58 -1.66
N LYS A 72 8.36 10.80 -1.98
CA LYS A 72 7.65 11.09 -3.24
C LYS A 72 8.48 10.71 -4.46
N LYS A 73 9.80 10.95 -4.42
CA LYS A 73 10.69 10.56 -5.51
C LYS A 73 10.73 9.04 -5.68
N GLY A 74 10.82 8.30 -4.58
CA GLY A 74 10.81 6.84 -4.61
C GLY A 74 9.48 6.29 -5.08
N LEU A 75 8.38 6.89 -4.65
CA LEU A 75 7.04 6.49 -5.07
C LEU A 75 6.86 6.70 -6.58
N LYS A 76 7.29 7.85 -7.09
CA LYS A 76 7.21 8.13 -8.52
C LYS A 76 8.01 7.12 -9.33
N ALA A 77 9.22 6.81 -8.91
CA ALA A 77 10.05 5.81 -9.58
C ALA A 77 9.35 4.44 -9.59
N HIS A 78 8.73 4.06 -8.48
CA HIS A 78 8.00 2.80 -8.39
C HIS A 78 6.78 2.79 -9.33
N GLN A 79 6.03 3.88 -9.38
CA GLN A 79 4.87 4.01 -10.26
C GLN A 79 5.26 3.98 -11.74
N GLU A 80 6.48 4.40 -12.05
CA GLU A 80 7.03 4.35 -13.41
C GLU A 80 7.66 2.99 -13.76
N GLY A 81 7.59 2.03 -12.84
CA GLY A 81 8.12 0.70 -13.05
C GLY A 81 9.63 0.56 -12.89
N LYS A 82 10.29 1.57 -12.31
CA LYS A 82 11.75 1.58 -12.16
C LYS A 82 12.26 0.78 -10.97
N THR A 83 11.39 0.48 -10.00
CA THR A 83 11.74 -0.29 -8.81
C THR A 83 10.73 -1.41 -8.59
N ASP A 84 11.20 -2.52 -7.99
CA ASP A 84 10.30 -3.60 -7.59
C ASP A 84 9.63 -3.28 -6.24
N TYR A 85 8.70 -4.14 -5.83
CA TYR A 85 7.92 -3.93 -4.61
C TYR A 85 8.80 -3.88 -3.36
N LEU A 86 9.74 -4.82 -3.23
CA LEU A 86 10.62 -4.88 -2.04
C LEU A 86 11.53 -3.65 -1.95
N THR A 87 12.03 -3.16 -3.08
CA THR A 87 12.82 -1.93 -3.11
C THR A 87 11.98 -0.74 -2.65
N PHE A 88 10.75 -0.64 -3.14
CA PHE A 88 9.83 0.43 -2.73
C PHE A 88 9.52 0.34 -1.23
N ILE A 89 9.30 -0.86 -0.70
CA ILE A 89 9.05 -1.07 0.73
C ILE A 89 10.24 -0.57 1.56
N GLY A 90 11.47 -0.88 1.14
CA GLY A 90 12.68 -0.40 1.82
C GLY A 90 12.79 1.12 1.81
N ILE A 91 12.46 1.75 0.70
CA ILE A 91 12.43 3.21 0.58
C ILE A 91 11.38 3.81 1.51
N SER A 92 10.20 3.20 1.54
CA SER A 92 9.10 3.64 2.41
C SER A 92 9.49 3.60 3.88
N ALA A 93 10.09 2.49 4.33
CA ALA A 93 10.56 2.34 5.70
C ALA A 93 11.64 3.38 6.03
N ARG A 94 12.61 3.56 5.15
CA ARG A 94 13.72 4.46 5.35
C ARG A 94 13.27 5.91 5.54
N PHE A 95 12.26 6.33 4.78
CA PHE A 95 11.76 7.71 4.84
C PHE A 95 10.56 7.90 5.75
N GLY A 96 10.31 6.95 6.65
CA GLY A 96 9.39 7.11 7.76
C GLY A 96 7.94 6.74 7.49
N VAL A 97 7.64 6.06 6.40
CA VAL A 97 6.27 5.59 6.12
C VAL A 97 6.00 4.32 6.89
N GLU A 98 5.05 4.38 7.83
CA GLU A 98 4.65 3.20 8.60
C GLU A 98 3.58 2.38 7.88
N LYS A 99 2.62 3.05 7.26
CA LYS A 99 1.53 2.37 6.55
C LYS A 99 0.94 3.26 5.49
N TRP A 100 0.18 2.63 4.57
CA TRP A 100 -0.70 3.38 3.69
C TRP A 100 -2.10 2.78 3.74
N ALA A 101 -3.10 3.67 3.60
CA ALA A 101 -4.51 3.31 3.63
C ALA A 101 -5.14 3.63 2.28
N VAL A 102 -5.82 2.66 1.70
CA VAL A 102 -6.47 2.81 0.40
C VAL A 102 -7.98 2.79 0.58
N SER A 103 -8.63 3.90 0.20
CA SER A 103 -10.09 3.96 0.12
C SER A 103 -10.52 3.69 -1.32
N ILE A 104 -11.16 2.55 -1.54
CA ILE A 104 -11.62 2.19 -2.87
C ILE A 104 -12.83 3.03 -3.27
N GLU A 105 -13.65 3.42 -2.28
CA GLU A 105 -14.80 4.28 -2.54
C GLU A 105 -14.40 5.67 -3.02
N GLN A 106 -13.34 6.25 -2.41
CA GLN A 106 -12.85 7.57 -2.77
C GLN A 106 -11.72 7.53 -3.80
N MET A 107 -11.20 6.35 -4.08
CA MET A 107 -10.06 6.15 -4.98
C MET A 107 -8.85 6.98 -4.55
N THR A 108 -8.50 6.86 -3.26
CA THR A 108 -7.35 7.57 -2.67
C THR A 108 -6.43 6.60 -1.96
N CYS A 109 -5.14 6.96 -1.91
CA CYS A 109 -4.13 6.28 -1.11
C CYS A 109 -3.46 7.31 -0.21
N THR A 110 -3.52 7.11 1.11
CA THR A 110 -2.96 8.03 2.09
C THR A 110 -1.80 7.35 2.82
N TYR A 111 -0.66 8.02 2.90
CA TYR A 111 0.56 7.51 3.53
C TYR A 111 0.75 8.17 4.89
N TYR A 112 1.05 7.36 5.92
CA TYR A 112 1.17 7.82 7.31
C TYR A 112 2.56 7.49 7.87
N ASN A 113 3.06 8.36 8.75
CA ASN A 113 4.31 8.11 9.47
C ASN A 113 4.05 7.36 10.79
N LYS A 114 5.10 7.13 11.61
CA LYS A 114 5.01 6.35 12.85
C LYS A 114 4.06 6.93 13.89
N VAL A 115 3.88 8.25 13.89
CA VAL A 115 2.98 8.90 14.86
C VAL A 115 1.56 9.07 14.31
N GLY A 116 1.29 8.53 13.13
CA GLY A 116 -0.04 8.58 12.54
C GLY A 116 -0.36 9.84 11.79
N SER A 117 0.63 10.68 11.49
CA SER A 117 0.42 11.90 10.70
C SER A 117 0.45 11.59 9.22
N GLU A 118 -0.43 12.23 8.46
CA GLU A 118 -0.45 12.08 7.00
C GLU A 118 0.80 12.70 6.38
N MET A 119 1.47 11.93 5.52
CA MET A 119 2.61 12.42 4.76
C MET A 119 2.21 12.82 3.35
N LEU A 120 1.28 12.09 2.75
CA LEU A 120 0.89 12.29 1.37
C LEU A 120 -0.45 11.63 1.11
N ILE A 121 -1.29 12.28 0.29
CA ILE A 121 -2.53 11.70 -0.22
C ILE A 121 -2.46 11.75 -1.75
N GLU A 122 -2.73 10.61 -2.39
CA GLU A 122 -2.77 10.54 -3.85
C GLU A 122 -4.11 10.04 -4.34
N GLN A 123 -4.52 10.55 -5.51
CA GLN A 123 -5.67 10.02 -6.24
C GLN A 123 -5.22 8.78 -7.01
N ILE A 124 -6.03 7.73 -6.97
CA ILE A 124 -5.76 6.50 -7.73
C ILE A 124 -6.39 6.65 -9.10
N PRO A 125 -5.64 6.45 -10.19
CA PRO A 125 -6.20 6.51 -11.54
C PRO A 125 -7.31 5.48 -11.74
N GLN A 126 -8.36 5.88 -12.44
CA GLN A 126 -9.52 5.01 -12.70
C GLN A 126 -9.53 4.44 -14.11
#